data_0e6d449755b549f4bb88686c1a51e02a
#
_entry.id   0e6d449755b549f4bb88686c1a51e02a
#
_cell.length_a   1.000
_cell.length_b   1.000
_cell.length_c   1.000
_cell.angle_alpha   90.00
_cell.angle_beta   90.00
_cell.angle_gamma   90.00
#
_symmetry.space_group_name_H-M   'P 1'
#
loop_
_entity.id
_entity.type
_entity.pdbx_description
1 polymer ?
#
loop_
_entity_poly.entity_id
_entity_poly.type
_entity_poly.pdbx_seq_one_letter_code
_entity_poly.pdbx_strand_id
1 'polypeptide(L)'
;QLDDASKLIYAEILKNTEKIKNGEDYIKISSKLSSLIKNDDNMSTVLMNSFQNAWDAFRNDNVDIFYIDGSKMCLVTKTIKRGTKISYEFYISKGQNSNYLIEGLDSISDVNNAISYVSNKENEILNTITEKNDYYKIVKSHNWIVDNLTYNMEESSDNANIYGALKNNTVVCEGYARLFKSLMDKLDIPCVLVSGEGIDTETGVRENHAWNYVYLKGAWYAIDATWDDPVI
;
A
#
# COMPACT_ATOMS: atom_id res chain seq x y z
N GLN A 1 -10.27 -5.93 -10.76
CA GLN A 1 -10.85 -4.57 -10.94
C GLN A 1 -11.79 -4.29 -9.77
N LEU A 2 -11.64 -3.14 -9.08
CA LEU A 2 -12.49 -2.75 -7.95
C LEU A 2 -13.96 -2.56 -8.38
N ASP A 3 -14.89 -2.98 -7.54
CA ASP A 3 -16.31 -2.60 -7.64
C ASP A 3 -16.52 -1.12 -7.29
N ASP A 4 -17.72 -0.60 -7.52
CA ASP A 4 -18.00 0.84 -7.34
C ASP A 4 -17.95 1.30 -5.87
N ALA A 5 -18.28 0.42 -4.92
CA ALA A 5 -18.16 0.73 -3.49
C ALA A 5 -16.69 0.80 -3.07
N SER A 6 -15.88 -0.17 -3.49
CA SER A 6 -14.43 -0.18 -3.27
C SER A 6 -13.74 1.04 -3.88
N LYS A 7 -14.09 1.41 -5.13
CA LYS A 7 -13.56 2.64 -5.78
C LYS A 7 -13.89 3.90 -5.00
N LEU A 8 -15.13 3.99 -4.49
CA LEU A 8 -15.54 5.15 -3.71
C LEU A 8 -14.80 5.22 -2.39
N ILE A 9 -14.65 4.09 -1.68
CA ILE A 9 -13.90 4.03 -0.42
C ILE A 9 -12.42 4.37 -0.65
N TYR A 10 -11.80 3.83 -1.71
CA TYR A 10 -10.43 4.18 -2.12
C TYR A 10 -10.27 5.70 -2.30
N ALA A 11 -11.17 6.32 -3.07
CA ALA A 11 -11.14 7.76 -3.31
C ALA A 11 -11.33 8.59 -2.02
N GLU A 12 -12.14 8.10 -1.08
CA GLU A 12 -12.35 8.78 0.20
C GLU A 12 -11.15 8.60 1.14
N ILE A 13 -10.45 7.47 1.14
CA ILE A 13 -9.19 7.28 1.86
C ILE A 13 -8.14 8.26 1.31
N LEU A 14 -7.94 8.28 0.00
CA LEU A 14 -6.97 9.15 -0.67
C LEU A 14 -7.24 10.63 -0.38
N LYS A 15 -8.49 11.06 -0.53
CA LYS A 15 -8.93 12.45 -0.26
C LYS A 15 -8.69 12.88 1.18
N ASN A 16 -8.79 11.95 2.13
CA ASN A 16 -8.70 12.24 3.55
C ASN A 16 -7.35 11.82 4.18
N THR A 17 -6.34 11.50 3.38
CA THR A 17 -5.03 11.04 3.85
C THR A 17 -4.42 11.98 4.90
N GLU A 18 -4.46 13.29 4.70
CA GLU A 18 -3.96 14.26 5.69
C GLU A 18 -4.75 14.24 7.00
N LYS A 19 -6.06 14.04 6.97
CA LYS A 19 -6.86 13.90 8.19
C LYS A 19 -6.53 12.62 8.95
N ILE A 20 -6.36 11.53 8.21
CA ILE A 20 -5.94 10.23 8.75
C ILE A 20 -4.56 10.36 9.40
N LYS A 21 -3.60 10.94 8.70
CA LYS A 21 -2.25 11.25 9.20
C LYS A 21 -2.29 12.06 10.51
N ASN A 22 -3.19 13.04 10.58
CA ASN A 22 -3.39 13.90 11.76
C ASN A 22 -4.19 13.21 12.88
N GLY A 23 -4.62 11.96 12.71
CA GLY A 23 -5.37 11.19 13.71
C GLY A 23 -6.81 11.68 13.92
N GLU A 24 -7.39 12.43 12.95
CA GLU A 24 -8.81 12.80 13.02
C GLU A 24 -9.65 11.52 13.05
N ASP A 25 -10.64 11.49 13.96
CA ASP A 25 -11.54 10.35 14.09
C ASP A 25 -12.92 10.66 13.49
N TYR A 26 -13.69 9.62 13.17
CA TYR A 26 -15.02 9.73 12.56
C TYR A 26 -15.04 10.64 11.32
N ILE A 27 -14.07 10.46 10.44
CA ILE A 27 -13.98 11.18 9.17
C ILE A 27 -15.15 10.75 8.28
N LYS A 28 -16.12 11.64 8.10
CA LYS A 28 -17.32 11.36 7.30
C LYS A 28 -16.94 11.20 5.83
N ILE A 29 -17.37 10.09 5.23
CA ILE A 29 -17.22 9.80 3.81
C ILE A 29 -18.51 10.03 3.03
N SER A 30 -18.42 9.98 1.71
CA SER A 30 -19.52 10.32 0.80
C SER A 30 -20.79 9.49 1.08
N SER A 31 -21.93 10.19 1.16
CA SER A 31 -23.25 9.55 1.28
C SER A 31 -23.65 8.70 0.08
N LYS A 32 -22.93 8.83 -1.06
CA LYS A 32 -23.13 7.98 -2.25
C LYS A 32 -22.90 6.50 -1.94
N LEU A 33 -22.10 6.18 -0.93
CA LEU A 33 -21.88 4.79 -0.50
C LEU A 33 -23.19 4.09 -0.13
N SER A 34 -24.15 4.81 0.49
CA SER A 34 -25.46 4.27 0.83
C SER A 34 -26.27 3.79 -0.38
N SER A 35 -26.02 4.35 -1.56
CA SER A 35 -26.73 3.94 -2.79
C SER A 35 -26.08 2.75 -3.49
N LEU A 36 -24.83 2.45 -3.15
CA LEU A 36 -24.06 1.33 -3.71
C LEU A 36 -24.21 0.06 -2.88
N ILE A 37 -24.61 0.20 -1.61
CA ILE A 37 -24.72 -0.91 -0.67
C ILE A 37 -26.22 -1.20 -0.41
N LYS A 38 -26.64 -2.45 -0.63
CA LYS A 38 -28.00 -2.89 -0.29
C LYS A 38 -28.16 -3.02 1.22
N ASN A 39 -29.31 -2.58 1.72
CA ASN A 39 -29.70 -2.77 3.12
C ASN A 39 -30.31 -4.17 3.28
N ASP A 40 -29.48 -5.17 3.38
CA ASP A 40 -29.82 -6.57 3.63
C ASP A 40 -28.88 -7.19 4.68
N ASP A 41 -29.10 -8.46 5.01
CA ASP A 41 -28.34 -9.17 6.03
C ASP A 41 -26.84 -9.28 5.69
N ASN A 42 -26.45 -9.07 4.42
CA ASN A 42 -25.06 -9.12 3.95
C ASN A 42 -24.36 -7.77 3.95
N MET A 43 -25.04 -6.67 4.30
CA MET A 43 -24.50 -5.31 4.21
C MET A 43 -23.13 -5.17 4.90
N SER A 44 -22.99 -5.73 6.10
CA SER A 44 -21.74 -5.64 6.87
C SER A 44 -20.58 -6.34 6.15
N THR A 45 -20.83 -7.53 5.63
CA THR A 45 -19.83 -8.31 4.88
C THR A 45 -19.40 -7.60 3.58
N VAL A 46 -20.37 -7.06 2.85
CA VAL A 46 -20.09 -6.31 1.62
C VAL A 46 -19.25 -5.07 1.91
N LEU A 47 -19.59 -4.30 2.96
CA LEU A 47 -18.82 -3.14 3.38
C LEU A 47 -17.38 -3.49 3.79
N MET A 48 -17.23 -4.56 4.56
CA MET A 48 -15.91 -5.04 5.00
C MET A 48 -15.05 -5.46 3.80
N ASN A 49 -15.60 -6.24 2.87
CA ASN A 49 -14.88 -6.67 1.68
C ASN A 49 -14.54 -5.47 0.76
N SER A 50 -15.48 -4.53 0.59
CA SER A 50 -15.23 -3.33 -0.20
C SER A 50 -14.16 -2.44 0.43
N PHE A 51 -14.12 -2.34 1.77
CA PHE A 51 -13.08 -1.61 2.48
C PHE A 51 -11.72 -2.29 2.32
N GLN A 52 -11.65 -3.63 2.49
CA GLN A 52 -10.41 -4.38 2.31
C GLN A 52 -9.86 -4.22 0.88
N ASN A 53 -10.70 -4.43 -0.13
CA ASN A 53 -10.30 -4.25 -1.53
C ASN A 53 -9.81 -2.83 -1.83
N ALA A 54 -10.49 -1.82 -1.26
CA ALA A 54 -10.10 -0.42 -1.41
C ALA A 54 -8.75 -0.14 -0.74
N TRP A 55 -8.53 -0.68 0.46
CA TRP A 55 -7.29 -0.52 1.20
C TRP A 55 -6.11 -1.19 0.48
N ASP A 56 -6.30 -2.43 0.01
CA ASP A 56 -5.25 -3.16 -0.71
C ASP A 56 -4.84 -2.44 -1.99
N ALA A 57 -5.81 -1.92 -2.75
CA ALA A 57 -5.52 -1.10 -3.92
C ALA A 57 -4.81 0.21 -3.53
N PHE A 58 -5.30 0.90 -2.48
CA PHE A 58 -4.73 2.16 -2.02
C PHE A 58 -3.25 2.02 -1.62
N ARG A 59 -2.94 1.01 -0.79
CA ARG A 59 -1.57 0.78 -0.32
C ARG A 59 -0.62 0.31 -1.43
N ASN A 60 -1.14 -0.32 -2.49
CA ASN A 60 -0.35 -0.77 -3.62
C ASN A 60 -0.09 0.35 -4.63
N ASP A 61 -1.03 1.27 -4.80
CA ASP A 61 -0.89 2.40 -5.70
C ASP A 61 -0.08 3.55 -5.09
N ASN A 62 -0.20 3.77 -3.76
CA ASN A 62 0.38 4.91 -3.04
C ASN A 62 1.45 4.44 -2.04
N VAL A 63 2.53 3.86 -2.55
CA VAL A 63 3.61 3.30 -1.72
C VAL A 63 4.36 4.35 -0.89
N ASP A 64 4.30 5.61 -1.30
CA ASP A 64 4.83 6.78 -0.59
C ASP A 64 4.02 7.14 0.68
N ILE A 65 2.78 6.66 0.79
CA ILE A 65 1.92 6.80 1.98
C ILE A 65 2.13 5.59 2.93
N PHE A 66 3.37 5.19 3.13
CA PHE A 66 3.77 4.03 3.92
C PHE A 66 3.44 4.12 5.41
N TYR A 67 3.22 5.32 5.92
CA TYR A 67 3.07 5.63 7.34
C TYR A 67 1.69 5.32 7.92
N ILE A 68 0.71 4.91 7.11
CA ILE A 68 -0.64 4.55 7.54
C ILE A 68 -0.75 3.03 7.69
N ASP A 69 -1.22 2.60 8.85
CA ASP A 69 -1.53 1.20 9.16
C ASP A 69 -3.03 0.94 8.96
N GLY A 70 -3.38 0.20 7.91
CA GLY A 70 -4.77 -0.14 7.61
C GLY A 70 -5.45 -1.01 8.67
N SER A 71 -4.68 -1.78 9.45
CA SER A 71 -5.23 -2.58 10.55
C SER A 71 -5.81 -1.72 11.68
N LYS A 72 -5.37 -0.46 11.77
CA LYS A 72 -5.87 0.55 12.72
C LYS A 72 -7.05 1.35 12.16
N MET A 73 -7.50 1.06 10.95
CA MET A 73 -8.65 1.71 10.31
C MET A 73 -9.87 0.81 10.35
N CYS A 74 -11.03 1.40 10.61
CA CYS A 74 -12.32 0.73 10.47
C CYS A 74 -13.34 1.63 9.80
N LEU A 75 -14.31 1.01 9.13
CA LEU A 75 -15.46 1.69 8.54
C LEU A 75 -16.65 1.61 9.52
N VAL A 76 -17.02 2.76 10.08
CA VAL A 76 -18.14 2.88 11.01
C VAL A 76 -19.41 3.27 10.27
N THR A 77 -20.50 2.54 10.53
CA THR A 77 -21.83 2.82 9.98
C THR A 77 -22.75 3.40 11.05
N LYS A 78 -23.31 4.58 10.81
CA LYS A 78 -24.31 5.19 11.64
C LYS A 78 -25.69 5.08 11.00
N THR A 79 -26.60 4.39 11.66
CA THR A 79 -27.99 4.27 11.22
C THR A 79 -28.81 5.47 11.64
N ILE A 80 -29.51 6.10 10.71
CA ILE A 80 -30.42 7.23 10.96
C ILE A 80 -31.84 6.78 10.64
N LYS A 81 -32.72 6.83 11.65
CA LYS A 81 -34.15 6.52 11.49
C LYS A 81 -34.97 7.80 11.55
N ARG A 82 -35.80 8.05 10.52
CA ARG A 82 -36.77 9.15 10.47
C ARG A 82 -38.14 8.55 10.10
N GLY A 83 -38.94 8.27 11.11
CA GLY A 83 -40.18 7.50 10.94
C GLY A 83 -39.88 6.08 10.44
N THR A 84 -40.46 5.70 9.30
CA THR A 84 -40.21 4.42 8.64
C THR A 84 -38.99 4.41 7.72
N LYS A 85 -38.38 5.59 7.45
CA LYS A 85 -37.23 5.72 6.57
C LYS A 85 -35.94 5.47 7.33
N ILE A 86 -35.11 4.55 6.83
CA ILE A 86 -33.75 4.27 7.32
C ILE A 86 -32.75 4.81 6.30
N SER A 87 -31.70 5.46 6.78
CA SER A 87 -30.55 5.89 5.98
C SER A 87 -29.26 5.66 6.77
N TYR A 88 -28.13 5.64 6.06
CA TYR A 88 -26.83 5.34 6.65
C TYR A 88 -25.85 6.49 6.39
N GLU A 89 -25.00 6.75 7.36
CA GLU A 89 -23.79 7.55 7.21
C GLU A 89 -22.60 6.68 7.53
N PHE A 90 -21.50 6.89 6.80
CA PHE A 90 -20.28 6.10 6.92
C PHE A 90 -19.10 6.99 7.30
N TYR A 91 -18.22 6.45 8.11
CA TYR A 91 -17.08 7.17 8.65
C TYR A 91 -15.85 6.28 8.67
N ILE A 92 -14.67 6.84 8.35
CA ILE A 92 -13.37 6.23 8.67
C ILE A 92 -13.08 6.56 10.13
N SER A 93 -12.73 5.55 10.92
CA SER A 93 -12.41 5.68 12.34
C SER A 93 -11.19 4.85 12.70
N LYS A 94 -10.42 5.30 13.68
CA LYS A 94 -9.32 4.54 14.28
C LYS A 94 -9.77 3.55 15.34
N GLY A 95 -11.07 3.46 15.63
CA GLY A 95 -11.63 2.56 16.64
C GLY A 95 -11.03 2.80 18.02
N GLN A 96 -10.41 1.78 18.60
CA GLN A 96 -9.77 1.84 19.92
C GLN A 96 -8.29 2.31 19.85
N ASN A 97 -7.74 2.52 18.65
CA ASN A 97 -6.35 2.91 18.48
C ASN A 97 -6.14 4.41 18.78
N SER A 98 -4.95 4.80 19.23
CA SER A 98 -4.56 6.19 19.48
C SER A 98 -4.46 7.01 18.19
N ASN A 99 -3.96 6.38 17.13
CA ASN A 99 -3.73 6.95 15.81
C ASN A 99 -3.90 5.89 14.70
N TYR A 100 -3.62 6.25 13.44
CA TYR A 100 -3.63 5.35 12.28
C TYR A 100 -2.21 4.97 11.82
N LEU A 101 -1.18 5.37 12.55
CA LEU A 101 0.21 5.28 12.09
C LEU A 101 0.79 3.89 12.32
N ILE A 102 1.74 3.50 11.47
CA ILE A 102 2.52 2.27 11.67
C ILE A 102 3.27 2.33 12.99
N GLU A 103 3.70 1.17 13.48
CA GLU A 103 4.47 1.07 14.70
C GLU A 103 5.78 1.86 14.60
N GLY A 104 6.17 2.52 15.70
CA GLY A 104 7.36 3.37 15.73
C GLY A 104 7.19 4.77 15.15
N LEU A 105 6.00 5.14 14.65
CA LEU A 105 5.62 6.50 14.27
C LEU A 105 4.47 6.97 15.16
N ASP A 106 4.77 7.72 16.21
CA ASP A 106 3.78 8.10 17.23
C ASP A 106 3.26 9.53 17.06
N SER A 107 3.92 10.33 16.24
CA SER A 107 3.60 11.73 16.02
C SER A 107 3.72 12.15 14.55
N ILE A 108 3.11 13.28 14.22
CA ILE A 108 3.28 13.92 12.89
C ILE A 108 4.74 14.27 12.62
N SER A 109 5.49 14.63 13.66
CA SER A 109 6.93 14.89 13.54
C SER A 109 7.68 13.64 13.11
N ASP A 110 7.37 12.47 13.69
CA ASP A 110 7.99 11.20 13.32
C ASP A 110 7.65 10.84 11.88
N VAL A 111 6.40 11.01 11.47
CA VAL A 111 5.96 10.80 10.08
C VAL A 111 6.74 11.70 9.12
N ASN A 112 6.84 13.00 9.41
CA ASN A 112 7.54 13.94 8.53
C ASN A 112 9.05 13.62 8.46
N ASN A 113 9.66 13.20 9.55
CA ASN A 113 11.04 12.75 9.59
C ASN A 113 11.23 11.47 8.75
N ALA A 114 10.31 10.51 8.87
CA ALA A 114 10.34 9.27 8.08
C ALA A 114 10.17 9.55 6.58
N ILE A 115 9.24 10.42 6.19
CA ILE A 115 9.05 10.85 4.79
C ILE A 115 10.33 11.50 4.25
N SER A 116 10.94 12.41 5.03
CA SER A 116 12.18 13.07 4.63
C SER A 116 13.33 12.07 4.49
N TYR A 117 13.42 11.10 5.41
CA TYR A 117 14.42 10.04 5.36
C TYR A 117 14.28 9.20 4.08
N VAL A 118 13.07 8.70 3.81
CA VAL A 118 12.76 7.91 2.61
C VAL A 118 13.13 8.71 1.35
N SER A 119 12.63 9.95 1.24
CA SER A 119 12.90 10.80 0.07
C SER A 119 14.40 11.03 -0.16
N ASN A 120 15.19 11.26 0.90
CA ASN A 120 16.63 11.45 0.80
C ASN A 120 17.31 10.16 0.33
N LYS A 121 16.94 8.99 0.89
CA LYS A 121 17.51 7.70 0.49
C LYS A 121 17.17 7.33 -0.96
N GLU A 122 15.93 7.55 -1.38
CA GLU A 122 15.54 7.34 -2.78
C GLU A 122 16.33 8.26 -3.73
N ASN A 123 16.53 9.53 -3.36
CA ASN A 123 17.35 10.44 -4.15
C ASN A 123 18.82 10.01 -4.21
N GLU A 124 19.39 9.46 -3.12
CA GLU A 124 20.72 8.86 -3.12
C GLU A 124 20.82 7.73 -4.16
N ILE A 125 19.82 6.82 -4.16
CA ILE A 125 19.74 5.72 -5.13
C ILE A 125 19.63 6.25 -6.57
N LEU A 126 18.66 7.14 -6.81
CA LEU A 126 18.37 7.69 -8.14
C LEU A 126 19.55 8.46 -8.72
N ASN A 127 20.36 9.12 -7.89
CA ASN A 127 21.58 9.81 -8.33
C ASN A 127 22.67 8.85 -8.86
N THR A 128 22.58 7.56 -8.53
CA THR A 128 23.46 6.52 -9.08
C THR A 128 23.01 6.04 -10.48
N ILE A 129 21.74 6.32 -10.85
CA ILE A 129 21.11 5.89 -12.10
C ILE A 129 21.26 7.04 -13.13
N THR A 130 22.30 6.98 -13.92
CA THR A 130 22.62 8.02 -14.92
C THR A 130 22.12 7.69 -16.32
N GLU A 131 21.53 6.53 -16.48
CA GLU A 131 21.04 5.99 -17.74
C GLU A 131 19.84 6.79 -18.28
N LYS A 132 19.84 7.04 -19.59
CA LYS A 132 18.74 7.73 -20.27
C LYS A 132 17.63 6.79 -20.74
N ASN A 133 17.95 5.52 -20.92
CA ASN A 133 17.03 4.51 -21.45
C ASN A 133 16.30 3.83 -20.29
N ASP A 134 14.98 3.77 -20.36
CA ASP A 134 14.13 3.21 -19.29
C ASP A 134 14.45 1.74 -18.97
N TYR A 135 14.81 0.93 -19.98
CA TYR A 135 15.27 -0.44 -19.74
C TYR A 135 16.44 -0.49 -18.75
N TYR A 136 17.47 0.33 -18.98
CA TYR A 136 18.64 0.34 -18.09
C TYR A 136 18.34 0.99 -16.73
N LYS A 137 17.41 1.95 -16.65
CA LYS A 137 16.95 2.48 -15.36
C LYS A 137 16.25 1.38 -14.54
N ILE A 138 15.36 0.60 -15.17
CA ILE A 138 14.70 -0.57 -14.56
C ILE A 138 15.75 -1.55 -14.02
N VAL A 139 16.70 -1.98 -14.86
CA VAL A 139 17.76 -2.94 -14.48
C VAL A 139 18.61 -2.39 -13.33
N LYS A 140 18.98 -1.10 -13.37
CA LYS A 140 19.79 -0.50 -12.29
C LYS A 140 19.04 -0.39 -10.97
N SER A 141 17.76 -0.02 -11.00
CA SER A 141 16.91 0.00 -9.81
C SER A 141 16.75 -1.39 -9.21
N HIS A 142 16.47 -2.38 -10.06
CA HIS A 142 16.37 -3.78 -9.66
C HIS A 142 17.67 -4.28 -9.01
N ASN A 143 18.80 -4.11 -9.69
CA ASN A 143 20.09 -4.60 -9.17
C ASN A 143 20.47 -3.90 -7.86
N TRP A 144 20.19 -2.59 -7.75
CA TRP A 144 20.43 -1.89 -6.48
C TRP A 144 19.63 -2.53 -5.33
N ILE A 145 18.36 -2.88 -5.57
CA ILE A 145 17.51 -3.52 -4.56
C ILE A 145 18.05 -4.89 -4.16
N VAL A 146 18.35 -5.74 -5.14
CA VAL A 146 18.92 -7.09 -4.94
C VAL A 146 20.28 -7.03 -4.22
N ASP A 147 21.13 -6.06 -4.56
CA ASP A 147 22.46 -5.91 -3.97
C ASP A 147 22.44 -5.32 -2.54
N ASN A 148 21.36 -4.66 -2.11
CA ASN A 148 21.33 -3.89 -0.88
C ASN A 148 20.27 -4.34 0.13
N LEU A 149 19.24 -5.09 -0.27
CA LEU A 149 18.27 -5.65 0.65
C LEU A 149 18.59 -7.10 0.96
N THR A 150 18.07 -7.58 2.07
CA THR A 150 18.13 -8.99 2.49
C THR A 150 16.74 -9.45 2.88
N TYR A 151 16.35 -10.63 2.41
CA TYR A 151 15.07 -11.22 2.76
C TYR A 151 15.06 -11.69 4.23
N ASN A 152 14.01 -11.33 4.97
CA ASN A 152 13.84 -11.74 6.35
C ASN A 152 12.37 -11.99 6.67
N MET A 153 12.05 -13.22 7.08
CA MET A 153 10.71 -13.64 7.49
C MET A 153 10.39 -13.30 8.95
N GLU A 154 11.31 -12.73 9.73
CA GLU A 154 10.97 -12.27 11.07
C GLU A 154 9.89 -11.20 11.00
N GLU A 155 8.78 -11.45 11.70
CA GLU A 155 7.64 -10.53 11.72
C GLU A 155 8.06 -9.19 12.34
N SER A 156 8.06 -8.15 11.51
CA SER A 156 8.17 -6.77 11.96
C SER A 156 7.22 -5.92 11.12
N SER A 157 6.54 -4.98 11.73
CA SER A 157 5.62 -4.07 11.03
C SER A 157 6.29 -3.26 9.91
N ASP A 158 7.60 -3.15 9.95
CA ASP A 158 8.40 -2.39 8.99
C ASP A 158 8.84 -3.21 7.77
N ASN A 159 8.80 -4.56 7.82
CA ASN A 159 9.34 -5.43 6.77
C ASN A 159 8.60 -5.33 5.42
N ALA A 160 7.38 -4.80 5.41
CA ALA A 160 6.51 -4.77 4.26
C ALA A 160 6.36 -3.38 3.62
N ASN A 161 7.20 -2.38 3.97
CA ASN A 161 7.08 -1.03 3.48
C ASN A 161 8.44 -0.40 3.10
N ILE A 162 8.38 0.73 2.36
CA ILE A 162 9.60 1.40 1.85
C ILE A 162 10.46 2.02 2.95
N TYR A 163 9.86 2.42 4.08
CA TYR A 163 10.61 2.99 5.19
C TYR A 163 11.49 1.93 5.87
N GLY A 164 10.91 0.76 6.16
CA GLY A 164 11.65 -0.38 6.69
C GLY A 164 12.73 -0.88 5.73
N ALA A 165 12.39 -0.98 4.43
CA ALA A 165 13.35 -1.37 3.39
C ALA A 165 14.60 -0.49 3.39
N LEU A 166 14.43 0.83 3.45
CA LEU A 166 15.53 1.78 3.39
C LEU A 166 16.25 2.00 4.73
N LYS A 167 15.58 1.69 5.86
CA LYS A 167 16.13 1.88 7.21
C LYS A 167 16.88 0.65 7.71
N ASN A 168 16.32 -0.53 7.48
CA ASN A 168 16.80 -1.77 8.07
C ASN A 168 17.54 -2.65 7.06
N ASN A 169 17.34 -2.43 5.76
CA ASN A 169 17.81 -3.25 4.64
C ASN A 169 17.35 -4.73 4.70
N THR A 170 16.35 -5.04 5.53
CA THR A 170 15.78 -6.38 5.72
C THR A 170 14.27 -6.30 5.58
N VAL A 171 13.71 -7.02 4.61
CA VAL A 171 12.28 -6.95 4.27
C VAL A 171 11.77 -8.30 3.74
N VAL A 172 10.44 -8.42 3.68
CA VAL A 172 9.74 -9.49 2.95
C VAL A 172 9.47 -9.06 1.50
N CYS A 173 8.91 -9.94 0.69
CA CYS A 173 8.61 -9.69 -0.74
C CYS A 173 7.89 -8.36 -1.00
N GLU A 174 6.95 -7.99 -0.13
CA GLU A 174 6.23 -6.71 -0.22
C GLU A 174 7.15 -5.49 -0.10
N GLY A 175 8.17 -5.54 0.76
CA GLY A 175 9.16 -4.46 0.90
C GLY A 175 9.99 -4.27 -0.35
N TYR A 176 10.46 -5.39 -0.97
CA TYR A 176 11.14 -5.38 -2.27
C TYR A 176 10.27 -4.73 -3.35
N ALA A 177 9.04 -5.23 -3.49
CA ALA A 177 8.12 -4.77 -4.54
C ALA A 177 7.71 -3.31 -4.36
N ARG A 178 7.52 -2.84 -3.12
CA ARG A 178 7.15 -1.44 -2.82
C ARG A 178 8.29 -0.48 -3.08
N LEU A 179 9.50 -0.83 -2.68
CA LEU A 179 10.67 0.03 -2.97
C LEU A 179 10.92 0.11 -4.47
N PHE A 180 10.82 -1.02 -5.19
CA PHE A 180 10.96 -1.02 -6.63
C PHE A 180 9.91 -0.11 -7.30
N LYS A 181 8.63 -0.23 -6.90
CA LYS A 181 7.56 0.63 -7.41
C LYS A 181 7.84 2.10 -7.12
N SER A 182 8.28 2.45 -5.91
CA SER A 182 8.58 3.84 -5.55
C SER A 182 9.69 4.44 -6.43
N LEU A 183 10.74 3.67 -6.71
CA LEU A 183 11.80 4.11 -7.63
C LEU A 183 11.28 4.29 -9.06
N MET A 184 10.40 3.37 -9.54
CA MET A 184 9.79 3.50 -10.87
C MET A 184 8.89 4.73 -10.96
N ASP A 185 8.06 5.01 -9.94
CA ASP A 185 7.22 6.20 -9.90
C ASP A 185 8.05 7.50 -9.99
N LYS A 186 9.20 7.56 -9.31
CA LYS A 186 10.12 8.71 -9.36
C LYS A 186 10.86 8.84 -10.70
N LEU A 187 10.99 7.74 -11.44
CA LEU A 187 11.59 7.72 -12.76
C LEU A 187 10.57 7.92 -13.89
N ASP A 188 9.29 8.17 -13.57
CA ASP A 188 8.17 8.27 -14.50
C ASP A 188 8.00 7.01 -15.37
N ILE A 189 8.33 5.82 -14.82
CA ILE A 189 8.15 4.53 -15.49
C ILE A 189 6.88 3.87 -14.93
N PRO A 190 5.86 3.58 -15.77
CA PRO A 190 4.65 2.95 -15.29
C PRO A 190 4.94 1.57 -14.67
N CYS A 191 4.57 1.42 -13.41
CA CYS A 191 4.79 0.23 -12.60
C CYS A 191 3.57 -0.08 -11.74
N VAL A 192 3.20 -1.35 -11.67
CA VAL A 192 2.15 -1.83 -10.76
C VAL A 192 2.72 -2.88 -9.83
N LEU A 193 2.25 -2.86 -8.58
CA LEU A 193 2.52 -3.91 -7.60
C LEU A 193 1.40 -4.94 -7.70
N VAL A 194 1.77 -6.22 -7.71
CA VAL A 194 0.86 -7.36 -7.77
C VAL A 194 1.10 -8.25 -6.55
N SER A 195 0.01 -8.68 -5.93
CA SER A 195 0.01 -9.69 -4.88
C SER A 195 -0.75 -10.92 -5.36
N GLY A 196 -0.22 -12.10 -5.08
CA GLY A 196 -0.80 -13.37 -5.50
C GLY A 196 -0.12 -14.56 -4.84
N GLU A 197 -0.31 -15.74 -5.42
CA GLU A 197 0.43 -16.94 -5.04
C GLU A 197 1.69 -17.09 -5.89
N GLY A 198 2.84 -17.20 -5.23
CA GLY A 198 4.06 -17.69 -5.80
C GLY A 198 4.14 -19.21 -5.70
N ILE A 199 4.78 -19.86 -6.66
CA ILE A 199 5.02 -21.32 -6.63
C ILE A 199 6.52 -21.51 -6.80
N ASP A 200 7.16 -22.01 -5.76
CA ASP A 200 8.53 -22.53 -5.89
C ASP A 200 8.50 -23.76 -6.79
N THR A 201 9.15 -23.67 -7.93
CA THR A 201 9.13 -24.72 -8.95
C THR A 201 9.96 -25.95 -8.57
N GLU A 202 10.89 -25.82 -7.62
CA GLU A 202 11.72 -26.92 -7.13
C GLU A 202 11.02 -27.75 -6.07
N THR A 203 10.34 -27.07 -5.14
CA THR A 203 9.67 -27.72 -4.00
C THR A 203 8.17 -27.92 -4.22
N GLY A 204 7.54 -27.16 -5.13
CA GLY A 204 6.10 -27.12 -5.34
C GLY A 204 5.33 -26.39 -4.23
N VAL A 205 6.04 -25.73 -3.30
CA VAL A 205 5.43 -24.96 -2.22
C VAL A 205 4.75 -23.72 -2.78
N ARG A 206 3.54 -23.42 -2.29
CA ARG A 206 2.78 -22.22 -2.62
C ARG A 206 2.84 -21.27 -1.44
N GLU A 207 3.11 -20.00 -1.72
CA GLU A 207 3.15 -18.96 -0.72
C GLU A 207 2.54 -17.65 -1.23
N ASN A 208 2.05 -16.82 -0.33
CA ASN A 208 1.65 -15.46 -0.68
C ASN A 208 2.89 -14.67 -1.11
N HIS A 209 2.81 -14.05 -2.27
CA HIS A 209 3.94 -13.36 -2.87
C HIS A 209 3.54 -12.00 -3.44
N ALA A 210 4.51 -11.08 -3.51
CA ALA A 210 4.34 -9.75 -4.08
C ALA A 210 5.49 -9.45 -5.05
N TRP A 211 5.14 -8.97 -6.25
CA TRP A 211 6.08 -8.60 -7.31
C TRP A 211 5.57 -7.41 -8.11
N ASN A 212 6.26 -7.02 -9.16
CA ASN A 212 5.91 -5.88 -9.98
C ASN A 212 5.69 -6.25 -11.45
N TYR A 213 4.91 -5.43 -12.14
CA TYR A 213 4.95 -5.33 -13.59
C TYR A 213 5.32 -3.91 -13.99
N VAL A 214 6.25 -3.77 -14.95
CA VAL A 214 6.63 -2.50 -15.56
C VAL A 214 6.16 -2.42 -17.00
N TYR A 215 5.71 -1.25 -17.43
CA TYR A 215 5.36 -1.03 -18.82
C TYR A 215 6.54 -0.44 -19.59
N LEU A 216 7.01 -1.16 -20.59
CA LEU A 216 8.14 -0.76 -21.42
C LEU A 216 7.85 -1.06 -22.88
N LYS A 217 8.02 -0.08 -23.76
CA LYS A 217 7.91 -0.23 -25.24
C LYS A 217 6.62 -0.92 -25.69
N GLY A 218 5.50 -0.62 -25.06
CA GLY A 218 4.18 -1.13 -25.46
C GLY A 218 3.76 -2.45 -24.83
N ALA A 219 4.54 -3.01 -23.90
CA ALA A 219 4.22 -4.27 -23.20
C ALA A 219 4.50 -4.19 -21.70
N TRP A 220 3.82 -5.04 -20.94
CA TRP A 220 4.07 -5.24 -19.52
C TRP A 220 5.04 -6.40 -19.30
N TYR A 221 6.02 -6.22 -18.41
CA TYR A 221 7.03 -7.22 -18.05
C TYR A 221 7.01 -7.43 -16.54
N ALA A 222 7.00 -8.69 -16.11
CA ALA A 222 7.14 -9.04 -14.72
C ALA A 222 8.58 -8.76 -14.23
N ILE A 223 8.70 -8.22 -13.03
CA ILE A 223 9.95 -7.98 -12.32
C ILE A 223 9.75 -8.50 -10.89
N ASP A 224 10.60 -9.40 -10.46
CA ASP A 224 10.57 -9.99 -9.13
C ASP A 224 11.92 -9.87 -8.45
N ALA A 225 12.17 -8.73 -7.82
CA ALA A 225 13.44 -8.49 -7.14
C ALA A 225 13.64 -9.38 -5.89
N THR A 226 12.57 -9.99 -5.38
CA THR A 226 12.69 -10.94 -4.27
C THR A 226 13.30 -12.26 -4.76
N TRP A 227 12.70 -12.88 -5.77
CA TRP A 227 13.17 -14.18 -6.29
C TRP A 227 14.43 -14.07 -7.12
N ASP A 228 14.81 -12.89 -7.54
CA ASP A 228 16.09 -12.62 -8.20
C ASP A 228 17.23 -12.34 -7.20
N ASP A 229 16.94 -12.26 -5.89
CA ASP A 229 17.96 -12.12 -4.84
C ASP A 229 18.65 -13.47 -4.60
N PRO A 230 19.97 -13.60 -4.86
CA PRO A 230 20.69 -14.88 -4.75
C PRO A 230 20.93 -15.34 -3.30
N VAL A 231 20.49 -14.56 -2.31
CA VAL A 231 20.77 -14.81 -0.88
C VAL A 231 19.51 -15.32 -0.15
N ILE A 232 18.43 -15.62 -0.88
CA ILE A 232 17.20 -16.19 -0.30
C ILE A 232 17.38 -17.69 -0.05
#